data_52e6336a0c542562191cf9f2939c947e
#
_entry.id   52e6336a0c542562191cf9f2939c947e
#
_cell.length_a   1.000
_cell.length_b   1.000
_cell.length_c   1.000
_cell.angle_alpha   90.00
_cell.angle_beta   90.00
_cell.angle_gamma   90.00
#
_symmetry.space_group_name_H-M   'P 1'
#
loop_
_entity.id
_entity.type
_entity.pdbx_description
1 polymer ?
#
loop_
_entity_poly.entity_id
_entity_poly.type
_entity_poly.pdbx_seq_one_letter_code
_entity_poly.pdbx_strand_id
1 'polypeptide(L)'
;KDSDGLFDFIDACPEIAGPKENNGCPWPDTDGDGILDKDDDCPLLKGPAANKGCPYKDTDGDGLLDKDDDCPNTAGPIENKGCPIIEVEIVEVLRTAFDNLEFESGKDIILEVSKVALDELADVLIKKATWKLEISGHTDNIGGENFNLVLSKKRAEALKNYLIFKGV
;
A
#
# COMPACT_ATOMS: atom_id res chain seq x y z
N LYS A 1 -0.21 0.37 52.87
CA LYS A 1 0.36 1.69 53.28
C LYS A 1 1.58 1.99 52.44
N ASP A 2 1.35 2.57 51.30
CA ASP A 2 2.35 2.81 50.29
C ASP A 2 2.88 4.25 50.26
N SER A 3 2.22 5.12 51.08
CA SER A 3 2.64 6.55 51.28
C SER A 3 2.39 7.46 50.05
N ASP A 4 1.43 7.12 49.19
CA ASP A 4 1.05 7.93 48.04
C ASP A 4 0.21 9.16 48.37
N GLY A 5 -0.20 9.30 49.65
CA GLY A 5 -0.95 10.42 50.18
C GLY A 5 -2.48 10.23 50.14
N LEU A 6 -2.95 9.03 49.86
CA LEU A 6 -4.34 8.58 50.11
C LEU A 6 -4.41 7.79 51.41
N PHE A 7 -5.59 7.79 52.03
CA PHE A 7 -5.84 6.94 53.17
C PHE A 7 -6.29 5.57 52.69
N ASP A 8 -5.84 4.47 53.33
CA ASP A 8 -6.11 3.09 52.93
C ASP A 8 -7.62 2.78 52.69
N PHE A 9 -8.54 3.52 53.34
CA PHE A 9 -10.00 3.26 53.20
C PHE A 9 -10.61 3.90 51.93
N ILE A 10 -9.88 4.80 51.25
CA ILE A 10 -10.29 5.41 49.97
C ILE A 10 -9.33 5.04 48.83
N ASP A 11 -8.29 4.31 49.14
CA ASP A 11 -7.27 3.84 48.21
C ASP A 11 -7.67 2.47 47.67
N ALA A 12 -7.77 2.36 46.35
CA ALA A 12 -8.11 1.11 45.70
C ALA A 12 -6.93 0.14 45.66
N CYS A 13 -5.67 0.63 45.83
CA CYS A 13 -4.45 -0.16 45.85
C CYS A 13 -3.59 0.15 47.07
N PRO A 14 -4.03 -0.13 48.33
CA PRO A 14 -3.40 0.38 49.56
C PRO A 14 -1.95 -0.05 49.85
N GLU A 15 -1.40 -0.93 49.01
CA GLU A 15 -0.04 -1.47 49.15
C GLU A 15 0.87 -1.09 47.99
N ILE A 16 0.35 -0.40 46.94
CA ILE A 16 1.06 -0.06 45.73
C ILE A 16 0.80 1.39 45.38
N ALA A 17 1.74 2.26 45.64
CA ALA A 17 1.61 3.70 45.43
C ALA A 17 1.18 4.08 44.01
N GLY A 18 0.13 4.88 43.91
CA GLY A 18 -0.37 5.36 42.66
C GLY A 18 -0.93 6.80 42.74
N PRO A 19 -1.25 7.43 41.63
CA PRO A 19 -1.78 8.78 41.62
C PRO A 19 -3.24 8.83 42.11
N LYS A 20 -3.61 9.94 42.73
CA LYS A 20 -4.98 10.17 43.23
C LYS A 20 -6.03 10.11 42.15
N GLU A 21 -5.66 10.51 40.94
CA GLU A 21 -6.49 10.49 39.74
C GLU A 21 -6.91 9.08 39.33
N ASN A 22 -6.13 8.05 39.75
CA ASN A 22 -6.43 6.64 39.56
C ASN A 22 -6.78 5.94 40.89
N ASN A 23 -7.37 6.65 41.85
CA ASN A 23 -7.78 6.13 43.12
C ASN A 23 -6.65 5.43 43.92
N GLY A 24 -5.42 5.91 43.84
CA GLY A 24 -4.27 5.32 44.51
C GLY A 24 -3.63 4.13 43.79
N CYS A 25 -4.16 3.72 42.65
CA CYS A 25 -3.54 2.66 41.85
C CYS A 25 -2.54 3.21 40.81
N PRO A 26 -1.45 2.53 40.51
CA PRO A 26 -0.65 2.85 39.36
C PRO A 26 -1.48 2.73 38.08
N TRP A 27 -1.17 3.53 37.08
CA TRP A 27 -1.75 3.34 35.75
C TRP A 27 -1.19 2.06 35.14
N PRO A 28 -2.04 1.21 34.53
CA PRO A 28 -1.58 -0.02 33.89
C PRO A 28 -0.74 0.28 32.65
N ASP A 29 0.17 -0.64 32.36
CA ASP A 29 0.92 -0.81 31.11
C ASP A 29 0.77 -2.32 30.80
N THR A 30 -0.27 -2.65 30.03
CA THR A 30 -0.76 -4.02 29.90
C THR A 30 0.17 -4.89 29.07
N ASP A 31 0.81 -4.34 28.05
CA ASP A 31 1.75 -5.09 27.22
C ASP A 31 3.21 -4.92 27.66
N GLY A 32 3.51 -3.93 28.50
CA GLY A 32 4.83 -3.73 29.10
C GLY A 32 5.83 -3.16 28.10
N ASP A 33 5.40 -2.23 27.26
CA ASP A 33 6.28 -1.51 26.34
C ASP A 33 6.84 -0.19 26.91
N GLY A 34 6.35 0.22 28.08
CA GLY A 34 6.75 1.43 28.79
C GLY A 34 5.83 2.63 28.54
N ILE A 35 4.73 2.42 27.83
CA ILE A 35 3.66 3.43 27.65
C ILE A 35 2.44 2.95 28.44
N LEU A 36 1.85 3.86 29.19
CA LEU A 36 0.67 3.52 29.97
C LEU A 36 -0.54 3.34 29.04
N ASP A 37 -1.43 2.38 29.35
CA ASP A 37 -2.61 2.06 28.54
C ASP A 37 -3.45 3.30 28.13
N LYS A 38 -3.48 4.33 28.99
CA LYS A 38 -4.22 5.56 28.72
C LYS A 38 -3.56 6.47 27.66
N ASP A 39 -2.27 6.28 27.44
CA ASP A 39 -1.42 7.06 26.51
C ASP A 39 -1.00 6.23 25.30
N ASP A 40 -1.43 4.95 25.25
CA ASP A 40 -1.11 3.94 24.26
C ASP A 40 -2.27 3.72 23.28
N ASP A 41 -2.01 3.88 21.99
CA ASP A 41 -3.01 3.61 20.93
C ASP A 41 -3.20 2.08 20.72
N CYS A 42 -2.28 1.23 21.20
CA CYS A 42 -2.32 -0.24 21.09
C CYS A 42 -2.01 -0.96 22.42
N PRO A 43 -2.80 -0.79 23.50
CA PRO A 43 -2.46 -1.24 24.86
C PRO A 43 -2.25 -2.74 25.07
N LEU A 44 -2.39 -3.55 24.05
CA LEU A 44 -2.21 -5.00 24.08
C LEU A 44 -1.09 -5.49 23.15
N LEU A 45 -0.42 -4.58 22.43
CA LEU A 45 0.57 -4.92 21.41
C LEU A 45 1.78 -3.99 21.53
N LYS A 46 2.87 -4.47 22.11
CA LYS A 46 4.10 -3.69 22.28
C LYS A 46 4.54 -2.95 21.04
N GLY A 47 4.76 -1.65 21.19
CA GLY A 47 5.27 -0.82 20.14
C GLY A 47 6.14 0.33 20.67
N PRO A 48 6.86 1.04 19.81
CA PRO A 48 7.70 2.14 20.24
C PRO A 48 6.87 3.40 20.54
N ALA A 49 7.35 4.21 21.49
CA ALA A 49 6.73 5.50 21.82
C ALA A 49 6.60 6.45 20.62
N ALA A 50 7.52 6.35 19.65
CA ALA A 50 7.45 7.11 18.39
C ALA A 50 6.24 6.77 17.54
N ASN A 51 5.61 5.60 17.76
CA ASN A 51 4.37 5.16 17.11
C ASN A 51 3.24 5.01 18.14
N LYS A 52 3.29 5.74 19.25
CA LYS A 52 2.29 5.78 20.32
C LYS A 52 1.90 4.39 20.84
N GLY A 53 2.91 3.54 21.10
CA GLY A 53 2.71 2.18 21.60
C GLY A 53 2.28 1.15 20.55
N CYS A 54 2.01 1.54 19.32
CA CYS A 54 1.67 0.57 18.29
C CYS A 54 2.93 0.02 17.59
N PRO A 55 2.97 -1.27 17.25
CA PRO A 55 4.00 -1.80 16.36
C PRO A 55 3.90 -1.17 14.98
N TYR A 56 5.02 -0.98 14.31
CA TYR A 56 5.01 -0.63 12.89
C TYR A 56 4.54 -1.83 12.07
N LYS A 57 3.80 -1.57 11.01
CA LYS A 57 3.30 -2.59 10.09
C LYS A 57 4.36 -2.98 9.08
N ASP A 58 4.30 -4.24 8.68
CA ASP A 58 4.88 -4.84 7.48
C ASP A 58 3.72 -5.63 6.86
N THR A 59 3.08 -5.02 5.85
CA THR A 59 1.77 -5.50 5.34
C THR A 59 1.92 -6.71 4.42
N ASP A 60 3.01 -6.82 3.68
CA ASP A 60 3.25 -7.94 2.75
C ASP A 60 4.25 -8.98 3.30
N GLY A 61 4.94 -8.67 4.40
CA GLY A 61 5.79 -9.62 5.13
C GLY A 61 7.17 -9.83 4.49
N ASP A 62 7.68 -8.88 3.75
CA ASP A 62 8.98 -8.99 3.09
C ASP A 62 10.18 -8.60 3.98
N GLY A 63 9.90 -8.06 5.16
CA GLY A 63 10.90 -7.65 6.15
C GLY A 63 11.21 -6.16 6.14
N LEU A 64 10.59 -5.37 5.26
CA LEU A 64 10.53 -3.92 5.33
C LEU A 64 9.21 -3.47 5.97
N LEU A 65 9.29 -2.42 6.75
CA LEU A 65 8.10 -1.82 7.32
C LEU A 65 7.40 -0.94 6.27
N ASP A 66 6.08 -0.89 6.27
CA ASP A 66 5.28 -0.09 5.31
C ASP A 66 5.78 1.34 5.11
N LYS A 67 6.37 1.95 6.15
CA LYS A 67 6.90 3.33 6.11
C LYS A 67 8.25 3.46 5.37
N ASP A 68 8.97 2.36 5.25
CA ASP A 68 10.31 2.28 4.63
C ASP A 68 10.26 1.52 3.29
N ASP A 69 9.07 1.02 2.91
CA ASP A 69 8.78 0.22 1.75
C ASP A 69 8.13 1.03 0.63
N ASP A 70 8.73 1.03 -0.54
CA ASP A 70 8.17 1.70 -1.73
C ASP A 70 6.97 0.92 -2.32
N CYS A 71 6.79 -0.38 -1.96
CA CYS A 71 5.71 -1.27 -2.41
C CYS A 71 4.99 -2.01 -1.27
N PRO A 72 4.40 -1.35 -0.26
CA PRO A 72 3.95 -1.94 1.00
C PRO A 72 2.89 -3.06 0.93
N ASN A 73 2.43 -3.41 -0.25
CA ASN A 73 1.42 -4.44 -0.47
C ASN A 73 1.90 -5.54 -1.43
N THR A 74 3.19 -5.53 -1.81
CA THR A 74 3.72 -6.46 -2.81
C THR A 74 5.18 -6.77 -2.49
N ALA A 75 5.42 -7.86 -1.80
CA ALA A 75 6.71 -8.27 -1.28
C ALA A 75 7.83 -8.26 -2.33
N GLY A 76 8.95 -7.66 -1.98
CA GLY A 76 10.15 -7.58 -2.80
C GLY A 76 11.43 -7.59 -1.96
N PRO A 77 12.60 -7.63 -2.57
CA PRO A 77 13.85 -7.64 -1.83
C PRO A 77 14.18 -6.26 -1.24
N ILE A 78 14.84 -6.27 -0.09
CA ILE A 78 15.28 -5.05 0.62
C ILE A 78 16.16 -4.17 -0.26
N GLU A 79 17.00 -4.77 -1.09
CA GLU A 79 17.89 -4.07 -2.05
C GLU A 79 17.13 -3.24 -3.07
N ASN A 80 15.86 -3.61 -3.35
CA ASN A 80 14.94 -2.86 -4.21
C ASN A 80 13.83 -2.16 -3.40
N LYS A 81 14.11 -1.84 -2.14
CA LYS A 81 13.22 -1.11 -1.23
C LYS A 81 11.82 -1.74 -1.11
N GLY A 82 11.77 -3.06 -0.98
CA GLY A 82 10.51 -3.80 -0.86
C GLY A 82 9.74 -4.00 -2.18
N CYS A 83 10.19 -3.43 -3.30
CA CYS A 83 9.53 -3.64 -4.57
C CYS A 83 10.05 -4.89 -5.30
N PRO A 84 9.18 -5.63 -6.00
CA PRO A 84 9.62 -6.73 -6.86
C PRO A 84 10.61 -6.28 -7.93
N ILE A 85 11.63 -7.09 -8.19
CA ILE A 85 12.57 -6.86 -9.30
C ILE A 85 11.90 -7.35 -10.59
N ILE A 86 11.67 -6.42 -11.52
CA ILE A 86 11.16 -6.76 -12.86
C ILE A 86 12.35 -7.05 -13.77
N GLU A 87 12.32 -8.20 -14.45
CA GLU A 87 13.34 -8.59 -15.42
C GLU A 87 13.45 -7.52 -16.54
N VAL A 88 14.67 -7.17 -16.93
CA VAL A 88 14.93 -6.10 -17.92
C VAL A 88 14.18 -6.37 -19.23
N GLU A 89 14.13 -7.64 -19.67
CA GLU A 89 13.41 -8.05 -20.88
C GLU A 89 11.92 -7.71 -20.82
N ILE A 90 11.31 -7.85 -19.64
CA ILE A 90 9.89 -7.53 -19.44
C ILE A 90 9.66 -6.02 -19.44
N VAL A 91 10.58 -5.25 -18.87
CA VAL A 91 10.52 -3.78 -18.93
C VAL A 91 10.57 -3.31 -20.38
N GLU A 92 11.41 -3.91 -21.22
CA GLU A 92 11.50 -3.57 -22.64
C GLU A 92 10.23 -3.95 -23.41
N VAL A 93 9.60 -5.09 -23.12
CA VAL A 93 8.32 -5.47 -23.73
C VAL A 93 7.22 -4.48 -23.32
N LEU A 94 7.10 -4.13 -22.04
CA LEU A 94 6.16 -3.13 -21.56
C LEU A 94 6.38 -1.79 -22.27
N ARG A 95 7.62 -1.31 -22.29
CA ARG A 95 7.98 -0.06 -22.95
C ARG A 95 7.60 -0.07 -24.43
N THR A 96 8.01 -1.12 -25.17
CA THR A 96 7.72 -1.25 -26.60
C THR A 96 6.21 -1.25 -26.87
N ALA A 97 5.43 -1.96 -26.03
CA ALA A 97 3.98 -2.03 -26.18
C ALA A 97 3.31 -0.68 -25.98
N PHE A 98 3.77 0.13 -25.01
CA PHE A 98 3.15 1.41 -24.69
C PHE A 98 3.70 2.57 -25.53
N ASP A 99 4.99 2.60 -25.86
CA ASP A 99 5.59 3.65 -26.72
C ASP A 99 5.05 3.58 -28.16
N ASN A 100 4.66 2.37 -28.63
CA ASN A 100 4.12 2.17 -29.98
C ASN A 100 2.58 2.00 -29.96
N LEU A 101 1.90 2.32 -28.86
CA LEU A 101 0.45 2.22 -28.76
C LEU A 101 -0.22 3.39 -29.46
N GLU A 102 -0.84 3.10 -30.60
CA GLU A 102 -1.56 4.09 -31.39
C GLU A 102 -3.05 3.74 -31.49
N PHE A 103 -3.88 4.80 -31.50
CA PHE A 103 -5.31 4.71 -31.71
C PHE A 103 -5.71 5.50 -32.97
N GLU A 104 -6.85 5.14 -33.55
CA GLU A 104 -7.47 6.00 -34.57
C GLU A 104 -7.76 7.39 -34.00
N SER A 105 -7.61 8.41 -34.83
CA SER A 105 -7.81 9.80 -34.40
C SER A 105 -9.20 10.04 -33.80
N GLY A 106 -9.23 10.55 -32.56
CA GLY A 106 -10.46 10.81 -31.81
C GLY A 106 -11.28 9.58 -31.41
N LYS A 107 -10.72 8.37 -31.56
CA LYS A 107 -11.40 7.11 -31.22
C LYS A 107 -10.59 6.27 -30.21
N ASP A 108 -11.21 5.22 -29.72
CA ASP A 108 -10.70 4.18 -28.84
C ASP A 108 -10.33 2.89 -29.60
N ILE A 109 -10.18 2.97 -30.92
CA ILE A 109 -9.83 1.84 -31.80
C ILE A 109 -8.31 1.74 -31.88
N ILE A 110 -7.73 0.64 -31.40
CA ILE A 110 -6.29 0.35 -31.47
C ILE A 110 -5.91 0.05 -32.92
N LEU A 111 -4.85 0.70 -33.41
CA LEU A 111 -4.35 0.45 -34.77
C LEU A 111 -3.65 -0.91 -34.88
N GLU A 112 -3.70 -1.52 -36.07
CA GLU A 112 -3.07 -2.82 -36.33
C GLU A 112 -1.57 -2.83 -36.04
N VAL A 113 -0.87 -1.72 -36.28
CA VAL A 113 0.57 -1.59 -36.04
C VAL A 113 0.92 -1.80 -34.56
N SER A 114 0.03 -1.42 -33.64
CA SER A 114 0.24 -1.58 -32.18
C SER A 114 0.00 -3.02 -31.70
N LYS A 115 -0.76 -3.82 -32.44
CA LYS A 115 -1.19 -5.14 -31.97
C LYS A 115 -0.05 -6.14 -31.82
N VAL A 116 1.01 -6.03 -32.62
CA VAL A 116 2.18 -6.93 -32.51
C VAL A 116 2.83 -6.81 -31.13
N ALA A 117 3.13 -5.59 -30.72
CA ALA A 117 3.76 -5.35 -29.41
C ALA A 117 2.80 -5.67 -28.25
N LEU A 118 1.49 -5.47 -28.43
CA LEU A 118 0.49 -5.83 -27.44
C LEU A 118 0.31 -7.35 -27.31
N ASP A 119 0.52 -8.10 -28.38
CA ASP A 119 0.49 -9.58 -28.35
C ASP A 119 1.70 -10.12 -27.55
N GLU A 120 2.90 -9.54 -27.76
CA GLU A 120 4.08 -9.87 -26.95
C GLU A 120 3.87 -9.54 -25.47
N LEU A 121 3.25 -8.40 -25.15
CA LEU A 121 2.87 -8.05 -23.80
C LEU A 121 1.88 -9.05 -23.20
N ALA A 122 0.87 -9.46 -23.95
CA ALA A 122 -0.11 -10.45 -23.50
C ALA A 122 0.58 -11.78 -23.17
N ASP A 123 1.51 -12.25 -24.01
CA ASP A 123 2.27 -13.48 -23.76
C ASP A 123 3.09 -13.42 -22.47
N VAL A 124 3.67 -12.27 -22.16
CA VAL A 124 4.39 -12.04 -20.90
C VAL A 124 3.44 -12.09 -19.71
N LEU A 125 2.31 -11.39 -19.78
CA LEU A 125 1.33 -11.32 -18.69
C LEU A 125 0.71 -12.68 -18.40
N ILE A 126 0.41 -13.49 -19.43
CA ILE A 126 -0.09 -14.86 -19.27
C ILE A 126 0.92 -15.74 -18.51
N LYS A 127 2.23 -15.60 -18.78
CA LYS A 127 3.28 -16.33 -18.06
C LYS A 127 3.45 -15.87 -16.61
N LYS A 128 3.10 -14.62 -16.32
CA LYS A 128 3.19 -13.98 -14.99
C LYS A 128 1.79 -13.83 -14.37
N ALA A 129 1.02 -14.90 -14.30
CA ALA A 129 -0.40 -14.93 -13.92
C ALA A 129 -0.73 -14.32 -12.53
N THR A 130 0.26 -14.11 -11.66
CA THR A 130 0.09 -13.43 -10.37
C THR A 130 0.21 -11.91 -10.46
N TRP A 131 0.68 -11.39 -11.58
CA TRP A 131 0.85 -9.97 -11.77
C TRP A 131 -0.47 -9.26 -12.00
N LYS A 132 -0.53 -8.01 -11.60
CA LYS A 132 -1.64 -7.10 -11.87
C LYS A 132 -1.11 -5.94 -12.70
N LEU A 133 -1.79 -5.62 -13.78
CA LEU A 133 -1.48 -4.48 -14.62
C LEU A 133 -2.53 -3.38 -14.38
N GLU A 134 -2.08 -2.21 -13.95
CA GLU A 134 -2.89 -1.01 -13.93
C GLU A 134 -2.69 -0.24 -15.24
N ILE A 135 -3.79 0.13 -15.90
CA ILE A 135 -3.77 0.85 -17.17
C ILE A 135 -4.38 2.22 -16.97
N SER A 136 -3.56 3.26 -17.11
CA SER A 136 -3.99 4.65 -17.06
C SER A 136 -3.99 5.27 -18.45
N GLY A 137 -5.11 5.87 -18.86
CA GLY A 137 -5.23 6.55 -20.14
C GLY A 137 -5.06 8.06 -19.97
N HIS A 138 -4.22 8.65 -20.81
CA HIS A 138 -4.01 10.09 -20.89
C HIS A 138 -4.28 10.59 -22.31
N THR A 139 -4.63 11.86 -22.45
CA THR A 139 -4.72 12.58 -23.73
C THR A 139 -3.90 13.85 -23.67
N ASP A 140 -3.60 14.45 -24.81
CA ASP A 140 -3.09 15.82 -24.87
C ASP A 140 -4.14 16.84 -24.41
N ASN A 141 -3.78 18.09 -24.39
CA ASN A 141 -4.66 19.21 -24.02
C ASN A 141 -5.43 19.79 -25.21
N ILE A 142 -5.40 19.16 -26.38
CA ILE A 142 -6.14 19.58 -27.55
C ILE A 142 -7.57 19.06 -27.47
N GLY A 143 -8.55 19.99 -27.50
CA GLY A 143 -9.98 19.66 -27.40
C GLY A 143 -10.60 19.97 -26.06
N GLY A 144 -11.84 19.55 -25.87
CA GLY A 144 -12.59 19.83 -24.64
C GLY A 144 -12.19 18.84 -23.52
N GLU A 145 -11.99 19.35 -22.30
CA GLU A 145 -11.56 18.57 -21.13
C GLU A 145 -12.44 17.32 -20.89
N ASN A 146 -13.77 17.49 -20.90
CA ASN A 146 -14.70 16.37 -20.71
C ASN A 146 -14.60 15.34 -21.84
N PHE A 147 -14.40 15.76 -23.08
CA PHE A 147 -14.20 14.84 -24.21
C PHE A 147 -12.91 14.04 -24.02
N ASN A 148 -11.82 14.71 -23.68
CA ASN A 148 -10.53 14.09 -23.45
C ASN A 148 -10.56 13.10 -22.28
N LEU A 149 -11.24 13.44 -21.18
CA LEU A 149 -11.41 12.53 -20.03
C LEU A 149 -12.19 11.26 -20.41
N VAL A 150 -13.26 11.39 -21.20
CA VAL A 150 -14.03 10.24 -21.68
C VAL A 150 -13.21 9.40 -22.66
N LEU A 151 -12.51 10.04 -23.58
CA LEU A 151 -11.69 9.36 -24.58
C LEU A 151 -10.52 8.59 -23.93
N SER A 152 -9.82 9.19 -22.94
CA SER A 152 -8.74 8.52 -22.25
C SER A 152 -9.20 7.25 -21.51
N LYS A 153 -10.34 7.32 -20.83
CA LYS A 153 -10.95 6.15 -20.17
C LYS A 153 -11.34 5.06 -21.17
N LYS A 154 -11.95 5.42 -22.30
CA LYS A 154 -12.32 4.46 -23.34
C LYS A 154 -11.09 3.77 -23.95
N ARG A 155 -9.98 4.52 -24.15
CA ARG A 155 -8.73 3.95 -24.64
C ARG A 155 -8.10 2.97 -23.67
N ALA A 156 -8.07 3.30 -22.38
CA ALA A 156 -7.61 2.39 -21.34
C ALA A 156 -8.48 1.10 -21.30
N GLU A 157 -9.80 1.26 -21.41
CA GLU A 157 -10.74 0.14 -21.46
C GLU A 157 -10.57 -0.72 -22.74
N ALA A 158 -10.36 -0.10 -23.91
CA ALA A 158 -10.11 -0.83 -25.16
C ALA A 158 -8.82 -1.67 -25.05
N LEU A 159 -7.74 -1.12 -24.48
CA LEU A 159 -6.51 -1.87 -24.23
C LEU A 159 -6.74 -3.04 -23.25
N LYS A 160 -7.42 -2.79 -22.15
CA LYS A 160 -7.79 -3.84 -21.20
C LYS A 160 -8.56 -4.97 -21.88
N ASN A 161 -9.58 -4.63 -22.65
CA ASN A 161 -10.41 -5.62 -23.36
C ASN A 161 -9.60 -6.40 -24.39
N TYR A 162 -8.65 -5.75 -25.07
CA TYR A 162 -7.74 -6.42 -25.98
C TYR A 162 -6.86 -7.46 -25.27
N LEU A 163 -6.24 -7.11 -24.14
CA LEU A 163 -5.42 -8.04 -23.37
C LEU A 163 -6.24 -9.21 -22.81
N ILE A 164 -7.47 -8.95 -22.31
CA ILE A 164 -8.40 -10.02 -21.88
C ILE A 164 -8.76 -10.94 -23.06
N PHE A 165 -9.03 -10.39 -24.24
CA PHE A 165 -9.30 -11.19 -25.44
C PHE A 165 -8.12 -12.07 -25.82
N LYS A 166 -6.89 -11.66 -25.55
CA LYS A 166 -5.67 -12.45 -25.76
C LYS A 166 -5.40 -13.48 -24.66
N GLY A 167 -6.18 -13.48 -23.57
CA GLY A 167 -6.12 -14.49 -22.52
C GLY A 167 -5.43 -14.06 -21.21
N VAL A 168 -5.16 -12.75 -21.07
CA VAL A 168 -4.64 -12.17 -19.81
C VAL A 168 -5.72 -12.11 -18.74
#